data_c9c90fb5aae5244c43f697470542eecb
#
_entry.id   c9c90fb5aae5244c43f697470542eecb
#
_cell.length_a   1.000
_cell.length_b   1.000
_cell.length_c   1.000
_cell.angle_alpha   90.00
_cell.angle_beta   90.00
_cell.angle_gamma   90.00
#
_symmetry.space_group_name_H-M   'P 1'
#
loop_
_entity.id
_entity.type
_entity.pdbx_description
1 polymer ?
#
loop_
_entity_poly.entity_id
_entity_poly.type
_entity_poly.pdbx_seq_one_letter_code
_entity_poly.pdbx_strand_id
1 'polypeptide(L)'
;ATYNSMIHIAGDVYALAYEGASNKATLSTIKITSTGSVTNSSFVATEEHDSNNGEHNVLIHLSGDKYVLFYKGQSNDGFAKVFKITANGETIEQLSSALEFATSDYWEGSAVKMTDSTLVLAHTGQSYDGFIKTFKIASDGSTITQIQEKEHDTSYGQYNSLVRADEDTYVLSYNGSGSDGRIQTFTIPPDGSSITEVANAAFADNNSSTWNSLVQVDHDTYLNAGYSYNTSGSSGYYGVLETFTIPTDGSTITSVANLKYTDANWGEHNKLLKLNANEYILAYRGKDYDGYLEMYTVSSDGATITKKWQNE
;
A
#
# COMPACT_ATOMS: atom_id res chain seq x y z
N ALA A 1 -2.71 -14.09 13.08
CA ALA A 1 -3.10 -12.85 12.39
C ALA A 1 -2.36 -12.78 11.06
N THR A 2 -3.09 -12.53 10.00
CA THR A 2 -2.61 -12.41 8.61
C THR A 2 -3.16 -11.14 7.98
N TYR A 3 -2.62 -10.75 6.82
CA TYR A 3 -3.08 -9.59 6.04
C TYR A 3 -3.17 -8.29 6.85
N ASN A 4 -2.11 -7.97 7.59
CA ASN A 4 -2.07 -6.88 8.57
C ASN A 4 -1.93 -5.51 7.91
N SER A 5 -2.66 -4.52 8.44
CA SER A 5 -2.46 -3.11 8.16
C SER A 5 -2.38 -2.33 9.46
N MET A 6 -1.28 -1.62 9.69
CA MET A 6 -1.04 -0.88 10.94
C MET A 6 -0.75 0.59 10.63
N ILE A 7 -1.37 1.48 11.41
CA ILE A 7 -1.12 2.92 11.34
C ILE A 7 -0.94 3.53 12.72
N HIS A 8 -0.21 4.62 12.78
CA HIS A 8 -0.05 5.44 13.98
C HIS A 8 -1.31 6.30 14.21
N ILE A 9 -1.80 6.35 15.45
CA ILE A 9 -2.94 7.16 15.86
C ILE A 9 -2.48 8.46 16.51
N ALA A 10 -1.88 8.37 17.71
CA ALA A 10 -1.36 9.50 18.45
C ALA A 10 -0.41 9.02 19.56
N GLY A 11 0.65 9.77 19.84
CA GLY A 11 1.60 9.41 20.90
C GLY A 11 2.20 8.03 20.68
N ASP A 12 1.95 7.10 21.60
CA ASP A 12 2.37 5.70 21.54
C ASP A 12 1.28 4.75 21.05
N VAL A 13 0.12 5.26 20.60
CA VAL A 13 -1.03 4.47 20.17
C VAL A 13 -0.99 4.19 18.68
N TYR A 14 -1.19 2.92 18.31
CA TYR A 14 -1.32 2.43 16.94
C TYR A 14 -2.61 1.64 16.79
N ALA A 15 -3.18 1.63 15.59
CA ALA A 15 -4.28 0.74 15.22
C ALA A 15 -3.78 -0.33 14.25
N LEU A 16 -4.27 -1.55 14.43
CA LEU A 16 -3.95 -2.74 13.65
C LEU A 16 -5.24 -3.40 13.17
N ALA A 17 -5.44 -3.43 11.85
CA ALA A 17 -6.46 -4.25 11.22
C ALA A 17 -5.85 -5.57 10.77
N TYR A 18 -6.53 -6.68 11.01
CA TYR A 18 -5.99 -8.01 10.71
C TYR A 18 -7.10 -9.07 10.64
N GLU A 19 -6.78 -10.18 9.99
CA GLU A 19 -7.57 -11.39 10.07
C GLU A 19 -7.27 -12.10 11.40
N GLY A 20 -8.27 -12.18 12.26
CA GLY A 20 -8.20 -12.79 13.57
C GLY A 20 -8.48 -14.30 13.56
N ALA A 21 -8.80 -14.85 14.72
CA ALA A 21 -9.18 -16.26 14.86
C ALA A 21 -10.48 -16.56 14.10
N SER A 22 -10.54 -17.72 13.45
CA SER A 22 -11.71 -18.15 12.64
C SER A 22 -12.02 -17.21 11.47
N ASN A 23 -10.99 -16.61 10.90
CA ASN A 23 -11.03 -15.70 9.74
C ASN A 23 -11.82 -14.38 9.98
N LYS A 24 -12.04 -14.01 11.23
CA LYS A 24 -12.81 -12.82 11.58
C LYS A 24 -12.03 -11.53 11.29
N ALA A 25 -12.71 -10.56 10.71
CA ALA A 25 -12.15 -9.23 10.51
C ALA A 25 -12.07 -8.45 11.82
N THR A 26 -10.87 -8.10 12.24
CA THR A 26 -10.60 -7.51 13.55
C THR A 26 -9.82 -6.22 13.43
N LEU A 27 -10.21 -5.20 14.17
CA LEU A 27 -9.50 -3.93 14.35
C LEU A 27 -9.16 -3.77 15.82
N SER A 28 -7.88 -3.58 16.13
CA SER A 28 -7.41 -3.42 17.52
C SER A 28 -6.50 -2.21 17.66
N THR A 29 -6.41 -1.66 18.85
CA THR A 29 -5.42 -0.64 19.22
C THR A 29 -4.38 -1.23 20.16
N ILE A 30 -3.12 -0.78 20.00
CA ILE A 30 -1.97 -1.25 20.75
C ILE A 30 -1.07 -0.05 21.09
N LYS A 31 -0.35 -0.14 22.21
CA LYS A 31 0.66 0.86 22.58
C LYS A 31 2.07 0.35 22.32
N ILE A 32 2.84 1.13 21.55
CA ILE A 32 4.26 0.89 21.26
C ILE A 32 5.02 2.12 21.70
N THR A 33 5.86 2.00 22.73
CA THR A 33 6.65 3.12 23.25
C THR A 33 7.67 3.61 22.22
N SER A 34 8.23 4.81 22.43
CA SER A 34 9.31 5.35 21.61
C SER A 34 10.59 4.49 21.60
N THR A 35 10.74 3.57 22.56
CA THR A 35 11.83 2.58 22.61
C THR A 35 11.50 1.27 21.90
N GLY A 36 10.34 1.19 21.23
CA GLY A 36 9.88 -0.02 20.53
C GLY A 36 9.28 -1.09 21.44
N SER A 37 9.13 -0.83 22.74
CA SER A 37 8.51 -1.78 23.67
C SER A 37 6.99 -1.76 23.51
N VAL A 38 6.42 -2.94 23.32
CA VAL A 38 4.96 -3.13 23.38
C VAL A 38 4.55 -3.15 24.84
N THR A 39 3.87 -2.10 25.30
CA THR A 39 3.36 -2.00 26.65
C THR A 39 2.06 -2.79 26.80
N ASN A 40 2.11 -3.84 27.58
CA ASN A 40 1.09 -4.87 27.80
C ASN A 40 0.95 -5.85 26.64
N SER A 41 0.93 -7.12 26.96
CA SER A 41 0.67 -8.23 26.05
C SER A 41 -0.78 -8.31 25.53
N SER A 42 -1.58 -7.25 25.75
CA SER A 42 -2.98 -7.15 25.35
C SER A 42 -3.25 -5.87 24.56
N PHE A 43 -4.16 -5.95 23.62
CA PHE A 43 -4.70 -4.77 22.95
C PHE A 43 -5.38 -3.82 23.94
N VAL A 44 -5.36 -2.51 23.64
CA VAL A 44 -6.07 -1.49 24.44
C VAL A 44 -7.58 -1.60 24.22
N ALA A 45 -7.98 -1.73 22.95
CA ALA A 45 -9.34 -2.01 22.52
C ALA A 45 -9.32 -2.98 21.35
N THR A 46 -10.39 -3.71 21.15
CA THR A 46 -10.57 -4.64 20.02
C THR A 46 -12.03 -4.64 19.59
N GLU A 47 -12.24 -4.54 18.28
CA GLU A 47 -13.55 -4.61 17.63
C GLU A 47 -13.51 -5.69 16.55
N GLU A 48 -14.40 -6.69 16.65
CA GLU A 48 -14.70 -7.63 15.58
C GLU A 48 -15.75 -6.97 14.69
N HIS A 49 -15.35 -6.44 13.56
CA HIS A 49 -16.22 -5.67 12.67
C HIS A 49 -16.88 -6.50 11.56
N ASP A 50 -16.41 -7.72 11.34
CA ASP A 50 -17.03 -8.68 10.43
C ASP A 50 -16.76 -10.09 10.93
N SER A 51 -17.83 -10.90 11.01
CA SER A 51 -17.77 -12.28 11.49
C SER A 51 -17.32 -13.29 10.42
N ASN A 52 -17.21 -12.83 9.18
CA ASN A 52 -16.78 -13.65 8.05
C ASN A 52 -15.29 -13.43 7.78
N ASN A 53 -14.91 -13.13 6.57
CA ASN A 53 -13.53 -12.96 6.18
C ASN A 53 -12.98 -11.55 6.54
N GLY A 54 -11.67 -11.42 6.79
CA GLY A 54 -11.00 -10.17 7.11
C GLY A 54 -9.59 -10.06 6.53
N GLU A 55 -9.45 -10.38 5.24
CA GLU A 55 -8.17 -10.43 4.55
C GLU A 55 -7.84 -9.10 3.84
N HIS A 56 -6.60 -8.96 3.40
CA HIS A 56 -6.12 -7.84 2.56
C HIS A 56 -6.51 -6.46 3.10
N ASN A 57 -6.33 -6.26 4.39
CA ASN A 57 -6.69 -5.03 5.08
C ASN A 57 -5.87 -3.82 4.64
N VAL A 58 -6.53 -2.69 4.40
CA VAL A 58 -5.92 -1.38 4.18
C VAL A 58 -6.59 -0.36 5.09
N LEU A 59 -5.92 -0.03 6.19
CA LEU A 59 -6.39 0.97 7.15
C LEU A 59 -5.73 2.32 6.86
N ILE A 60 -6.53 3.37 6.69
CA ILE A 60 -6.04 4.70 6.36
C ILE A 60 -6.70 5.77 7.24
N HIS A 61 -5.91 6.74 7.70
CA HIS A 61 -6.42 7.91 8.41
C HIS A 61 -7.09 8.87 7.43
N LEU A 62 -8.32 9.30 7.74
CA LEU A 62 -9.06 10.27 6.94
C LEU A 62 -8.91 11.68 7.50
N SER A 63 -9.53 11.96 8.65
CA SER A 63 -9.47 13.28 9.30
C SER A 63 -9.92 13.20 10.75
N GLY A 64 -9.29 13.97 11.62
CA GLY A 64 -9.60 13.97 13.06
C GLY A 64 -9.42 12.57 13.66
N ASP A 65 -10.48 12.00 14.19
CA ASP A 65 -10.51 10.65 14.77
C ASP A 65 -11.13 9.59 13.82
N LYS A 66 -11.31 9.91 12.52
CA LYS A 66 -11.93 9.03 11.53
C LYS A 66 -10.89 8.31 10.69
N TYR A 67 -11.12 7.01 10.51
CA TYR A 67 -10.30 6.07 9.77
C TYR A 67 -11.17 5.27 8.82
N VAL A 68 -10.65 4.93 7.65
CA VAL A 68 -11.34 4.06 6.69
C VAL A 68 -10.58 2.76 6.59
N LEU A 69 -11.28 1.65 6.64
CA LEU A 69 -10.77 0.31 6.47
C LEU A 69 -11.37 -0.29 5.21
N PHE A 70 -10.51 -0.62 4.24
CA PHE A 70 -10.84 -1.48 3.11
C PHE A 70 -10.38 -2.89 3.44
N TYR A 71 -11.19 -3.90 3.13
CA TYR A 71 -10.86 -5.30 3.42
C TYR A 71 -11.61 -6.25 2.50
N LYS A 72 -11.09 -7.46 2.38
CA LYS A 72 -11.74 -8.59 1.72
C LYS A 72 -12.62 -9.27 2.74
N GLY A 73 -13.91 -9.32 2.44
CA GLY A 73 -14.93 -9.90 3.30
C GLY A 73 -15.55 -11.17 2.72
N GLN A 74 -16.84 -11.36 2.99
CA GLN A 74 -17.61 -12.51 2.51
C GLN A 74 -17.51 -12.64 0.97
N SER A 75 -17.52 -13.87 0.47
CA SER A 75 -17.49 -14.21 -0.98
C SER A 75 -16.23 -13.73 -1.71
N ASN A 76 -15.18 -13.32 -1.01
CA ASN A 76 -14.00 -12.62 -1.52
C ASN A 76 -14.25 -11.19 -2.01
N ASP A 77 -15.41 -10.62 -1.72
CA ASP A 77 -15.81 -9.29 -2.15
C ASP A 77 -15.07 -8.19 -1.37
N GLY A 78 -14.95 -7.01 -1.97
CA GLY A 78 -14.29 -5.86 -1.36
C GLY A 78 -15.27 -4.99 -0.59
N PHE A 79 -14.95 -4.73 0.69
CA PHE A 79 -15.76 -3.90 1.57
C PHE A 79 -14.98 -2.70 2.13
N ALA A 80 -15.70 -1.62 2.42
CA ALA A 80 -15.17 -0.45 3.10
C ALA A 80 -16.06 -0.07 4.29
N LYS A 81 -15.43 0.32 5.41
CA LYS A 81 -16.09 0.82 6.62
C LYS A 81 -15.36 2.04 7.18
N VAL A 82 -16.10 2.94 7.83
CA VAL A 82 -15.54 4.07 8.60
C VAL A 82 -15.57 3.74 10.08
N PHE A 83 -14.46 4.01 10.74
CA PHE A 83 -14.30 3.88 12.19
C PHE A 83 -13.87 5.20 12.81
N LYS A 84 -14.34 5.43 14.03
CA LYS A 84 -13.79 6.41 14.94
C LYS A 84 -12.85 5.69 15.91
N ILE A 85 -11.62 6.20 16.04
CA ILE A 85 -10.64 5.69 17.00
C ILE A 85 -10.14 6.86 17.83
N THR A 86 -10.34 6.79 19.14
CA THR A 86 -9.89 7.85 20.05
C THR A 86 -8.36 7.91 20.16
N ALA A 87 -7.80 9.08 20.41
CA ALA A 87 -6.35 9.30 20.49
C ALA A 87 -5.66 8.44 21.58
N ASN A 88 -6.36 8.07 22.65
CA ASN A 88 -5.86 7.17 23.69
C ASN A 88 -6.00 5.67 23.33
N GLY A 89 -6.67 5.37 22.22
CA GLY A 89 -6.92 4.01 21.74
C GLY A 89 -7.99 3.22 22.50
N GLU A 90 -8.69 3.80 23.46
CA GLU A 90 -9.63 3.09 24.33
C GLU A 90 -11.00 2.80 23.66
N THR A 91 -11.30 3.52 22.58
CA THR A 91 -12.58 3.38 21.87
C THR A 91 -12.33 3.16 20.38
N ILE A 92 -12.94 2.11 19.86
CA ILE A 92 -13.11 1.84 18.42
C ILE A 92 -14.61 1.78 18.19
N GLU A 93 -15.15 2.65 17.36
CA GLU A 93 -16.57 2.76 17.04
C GLU A 93 -16.77 2.70 15.52
N GLN A 94 -17.57 1.76 15.02
CA GLN A 94 -17.96 1.74 13.62
C GLN A 94 -19.00 2.84 13.36
N LEU A 95 -18.70 3.76 12.43
CA LEU A 95 -19.58 4.89 12.10
C LEU A 95 -20.50 4.60 10.92
N SER A 96 -20.05 3.83 9.93
CA SER A 96 -20.83 3.50 8.73
C SER A 96 -21.22 2.03 8.68
N SER A 97 -22.31 1.71 7.97
CA SER A 97 -22.49 0.36 7.42
C SER A 97 -21.38 0.05 6.41
N ALA A 98 -21.17 -1.24 6.12
CA ALA A 98 -20.24 -1.64 5.08
C ALA A 98 -20.72 -1.18 3.70
N LEU A 99 -19.83 -0.56 2.92
CA LEU A 99 -20.00 -0.40 1.49
C LEU A 99 -19.32 -1.60 0.82
N GLU A 100 -20.06 -2.40 0.09
CA GLU A 100 -19.51 -3.36 -0.85
C GLU A 100 -19.16 -2.61 -2.15
N PHE A 101 -17.86 -2.49 -2.43
CA PHE A 101 -17.36 -1.75 -3.59
C PHE A 101 -16.83 -2.65 -4.70
N ALA A 102 -16.62 -3.93 -4.41
CA ALA A 102 -16.26 -4.95 -5.38
C ALA A 102 -17.07 -6.21 -5.07
N THR A 103 -17.90 -6.66 -6.03
CA THR A 103 -18.80 -7.82 -5.92
C THR A 103 -18.16 -9.11 -6.44
N SER A 104 -16.89 -9.08 -6.72
CA SER A 104 -16.08 -10.24 -7.15
C SER A 104 -14.62 -9.90 -6.92
N ASP A 105 -13.97 -10.70 -6.12
CA ASP A 105 -12.55 -10.63 -5.78
C ASP A 105 -12.00 -9.22 -5.42
N TYR A 106 -11.41 -9.13 -4.27
CA TYR A 106 -10.60 -8.01 -3.81
C TYR A 106 -9.29 -8.53 -3.22
N TRP A 107 -8.16 -8.06 -3.76
CA TRP A 107 -6.82 -8.43 -3.30
C TRP A 107 -5.91 -7.19 -3.29
N GLU A 108 -4.96 -7.17 -2.37
CA GLU A 108 -3.76 -6.32 -2.41
C GLU A 108 -4.04 -4.84 -2.69
N GLY A 109 -4.91 -4.26 -1.87
CA GLY A 109 -5.25 -2.85 -1.97
C GLY A 109 -4.13 -1.93 -1.50
N SER A 110 -4.06 -0.74 -2.12
CA SER A 110 -3.24 0.39 -1.69
C SER A 110 -4.06 1.67 -1.78
N ALA A 111 -4.27 2.34 -0.64
CA ALA A 111 -5.12 3.51 -0.56
C ALA A 111 -4.33 4.77 -0.18
N VAL A 112 -4.75 5.90 -0.74
CA VAL A 112 -4.18 7.22 -0.46
C VAL A 112 -5.30 8.22 -0.15
N LYS A 113 -5.06 9.05 0.86
CA LYS A 113 -5.92 10.17 1.19
C LYS A 113 -5.75 11.27 0.14
N MET A 114 -6.87 11.73 -0.43
CA MET A 114 -6.93 12.86 -1.35
C MET A 114 -7.23 14.15 -0.60
N THR A 115 -8.32 14.17 0.16
CA THR A 115 -8.74 15.27 1.03
C THR A 115 -9.22 14.73 2.39
N ASP A 116 -9.76 15.58 3.24
CA ASP A 116 -10.37 15.17 4.51
C ASP A 116 -11.67 14.38 4.35
N SER A 117 -12.17 14.22 3.13
CA SER A 117 -13.39 13.49 2.81
C SER A 117 -13.32 12.59 1.58
N THR A 118 -12.18 12.55 0.88
CA THR A 118 -12.01 11.74 -0.33
C THR A 118 -10.77 10.87 -0.27
N LEU A 119 -10.89 9.65 -0.80
CA LEU A 119 -9.83 8.64 -0.87
C LEU A 119 -9.75 8.07 -2.28
N VAL A 120 -8.58 7.59 -2.65
CA VAL A 120 -8.35 6.74 -3.81
C VAL A 120 -7.78 5.40 -3.36
N LEU A 121 -8.25 4.30 -3.98
CA LEU A 121 -7.81 2.92 -3.75
C LEU A 121 -7.43 2.30 -5.09
N ALA A 122 -6.24 1.75 -5.19
CA ALA A 122 -5.87 0.81 -6.24
C ALA A 122 -5.94 -0.61 -5.68
N HIS A 123 -6.48 -1.57 -6.43
CA HIS A 123 -6.60 -2.95 -5.99
C HIS A 123 -6.65 -3.94 -7.16
N THR A 124 -6.36 -5.20 -6.87
CA THR A 124 -6.61 -6.33 -7.76
C THR A 124 -8.05 -6.78 -7.59
N GLY A 125 -8.77 -6.97 -8.69
CA GLY A 125 -10.14 -7.44 -8.73
C GLY A 125 -10.30 -8.78 -9.46
N GLN A 126 -11.49 -8.98 -10.05
CA GLN A 126 -11.83 -10.20 -10.76
C GLN A 126 -10.82 -10.49 -11.89
N SER A 127 -10.52 -11.76 -12.11
CA SER A 127 -9.60 -12.23 -13.16
C SER A 127 -8.17 -11.70 -13.03
N TYR A 128 -7.80 -11.16 -11.87
CA TYR A 128 -6.55 -10.45 -11.58
C TYR A 128 -6.44 -9.07 -12.25
N ASP A 129 -7.51 -8.53 -12.80
CA ASP A 129 -7.53 -7.20 -13.40
C ASP A 129 -7.25 -6.11 -12.35
N GLY A 130 -6.65 -5.02 -12.79
CA GLY A 130 -6.30 -3.91 -11.91
C GLY A 130 -7.36 -2.80 -11.94
N PHE A 131 -7.81 -2.38 -10.76
CA PHE A 131 -8.79 -1.29 -10.62
C PHE A 131 -8.25 -0.14 -9.77
N ILE A 132 -8.65 1.08 -10.13
CA ILE A 132 -8.47 2.26 -9.30
C ILE A 132 -9.84 2.92 -9.09
N LYS A 133 -10.16 3.22 -7.82
CA LYS A 133 -11.49 3.73 -7.42
C LYS A 133 -11.35 4.92 -6.51
N THR A 134 -12.28 5.87 -6.62
CA THR A 134 -12.37 7.02 -5.72
C THR A 134 -13.61 6.94 -4.86
N PHE A 135 -13.48 7.41 -3.61
CA PHE A 135 -14.53 7.35 -2.60
C PHE A 135 -14.72 8.70 -1.93
N LYS A 136 -15.97 8.99 -1.57
CA LYS A 136 -16.34 10.12 -0.73
C LYS A 136 -16.96 9.63 0.57
N ILE A 137 -16.52 10.21 1.67
CA ILE A 137 -17.00 9.95 3.01
C ILE A 137 -17.75 11.17 3.53
N ALA A 138 -18.94 10.97 4.11
CA ALA A 138 -19.69 12.03 4.78
C ALA A 138 -18.87 12.62 5.94
N SER A 139 -19.04 13.91 6.23
CA SER A 139 -18.27 14.62 7.25
C SER A 139 -18.41 14.01 8.67
N ASP A 140 -19.56 13.40 8.97
CA ASP A 140 -19.82 12.66 10.21
C ASP A 140 -19.29 11.21 10.17
N GLY A 141 -18.86 10.70 9.02
CA GLY A 141 -18.39 9.33 8.81
C GLY A 141 -19.50 8.30 8.56
N SER A 142 -20.78 8.72 8.53
CA SER A 142 -21.92 7.81 8.48
C SER A 142 -22.10 7.07 7.15
N THR A 143 -21.55 7.61 6.07
CA THR A 143 -21.69 7.03 4.73
C THR A 143 -20.40 7.08 3.95
N ILE A 144 -20.19 6.04 3.14
CA ILE A 144 -19.15 5.94 2.11
C ILE A 144 -19.85 5.80 0.77
N THR A 145 -19.40 6.56 -0.23
CA THR A 145 -19.92 6.50 -1.59
C THR A 145 -18.77 6.34 -2.58
N GLN A 146 -18.80 5.33 -3.45
CA GLN A 146 -17.90 5.24 -4.58
C GLN A 146 -18.27 6.33 -5.59
N ILE A 147 -17.27 7.11 -6.05
CA ILE A 147 -17.48 8.21 -7.00
C ILE A 147 -17.16 7.72 -8.42
N GLN A 148 -15.96 7.20 -8.63
CA GLN A 148 -15.46 6.74 -9.92
C GLN A 148 -14.74 5.40 -9.79
N GLU A 149 -14.65 4.72 -10.92
CA GLU A 149 -13.90 3.50 -11.12
C GLU A 149 -13.24 3.54 -12.49
N LYS A 150 -12.00 3.07 -12.56
CA LYS A 150 -11.27 2.83 -13.79
C LYS A 150 -10.54 1.50 -13.67
N GLU A 151 -10.72 0.65 -14.65
CA GLU A 151 -9.86 -0.50 -14.86
C GLU A 151 -8.55 0.02 -15.47
N HIS A 152 -7.45 -0.12 -14.74
CA HIS A 152 -6.15 0.39 -15.17
C HIS A 152 -5.31 -0.69 -15.90
N ASP A 153 -5.63 -1.96 -15.68
CA ASP A 153 -5.06 -3.09 -16.43
C ASP A 153 -6.12 -4.20 -16.56
N THR A 154 -6.40 -4.63 -17.80
CA THR A 154 -7.45 -5.62 -18.17
C THR A 154 -6.96 -7.06 -18.15
N SER A 155 -5.74 -7.31 -17.72
CA SER A 155 -5.12 -8.64 -17.75
C SER A 155 -4.45 -9.01 -16.45
N TYR A 156 -3.72 -8.06 -15.87
CA TYR A 156 -2.96 -8.23 -14.64
C TYR A 156 -2.80 -6.88 -13.94
N GLY A 157 -3.24 -6.77 -12.71
CA GLY A 157 -3.10 -5.55 -11.91
C GLY A 157 -2.86 -5.90 -10.44
N GLN A 158 -1.77 -6.62 -10.18
CA GLN A 158 -1.48 -7.19 -8.87
C GLN A 158 -0.39 -6.43 -8.12
N TYR A 159 -0.32 -6.63 -6.80
CA TYR A 159 0.72 -6.05 -5.93
C TYR A 159 0.79 -4.53 -6.02
N ASN A 160 -0.38 -3.91 -5.98
CA ASN A 160 -0.56 -2.47 -6.13
C ASN A 160 0.12 -1.68 -5.00
N SER A 161 0.89 -0.66 -5.35
CA SER A 161 1.44 0.32 -4.42
C SER A 161 1.25 1.73 -4.99
N LEU A 162 0.33 2.47 -4.39
CA LEU A 162 -0.11 3.79 -4.84
C LEU A 162 0.46 4.87 -3.93
N VAL A 163 1.01 5.94 -4.51
CA VAL A 163 1.43 7.14 -3.79
C VAL A 163 0.83 8.38 -4.44
N ARG A 164 0.62 9.43 -3.66
CA ARG A 164 0.24 10.74 -4.13
C ARG A 164 1.50 11.56 -4.38
N ALA A 165 1.67 12.06 -5.61
CA ALA A 165 2.80 12.88 -6.01
C ALA A 165 2.60 14.34 -5.58
N ASP A 166 1.43 14.90 -5.90
CA ASP A 166 1.03 16.26 -5.54
C ASP A 166 -0.50 16.38 -5.34
N GLU A 167 -1.10 17.52 -5.62
CA GLU A 167 -2.53 17.79 -5.36
C GLU A 167 -3.46 16.85 -6.11
N ASP A 168 -3.17 16.53 -7.38
CA ASP A 168 -4.02 15.72 -8.25
C ASP A 168 -3.28 14.63 -9.04
N THR A 169 -1.96 14.49 -8.87
CA THR A 169 -1.15 13.47 -9.53
C THR A 169 -0.87 12.28 -8.60
N TYR A 170 -1.05 11.08 -9.12
CA TYR A 170 -0.86 9.82 -8.42
C TYR A 170 0.04 8.90 -9.22
N VAL A 171 0.90 8.15 -8.53
CA VAL A 171 1.83 7.17 -9.12
C VAL A 171 1.51 5.81 -8.55
N LEU A 172 1.29 4.83 -9.42
CA LEU A 172 0.99 3.44 -9.11
C LEU A 172 2.09 2.53 -9.63
N SER A 173 2.67 1.73 -8.74
CA SER A 173 3.52 0.58 -9.10
C SER A 173 2.71 -0.69 -8.96
N TYR A 174 2.78 -1.59 -9.94
CA TYR A 174 2.05 -2.85 -9.92
C TYR A 174 2.70 -3.91 -10.82
N ASN A 175 2.25 -5.17 -10.73
CA ASN A 175 2.55 -6.22 -11.68
C ASN A 175 1.46 -6.24 -12.75
N GLY A 176 1.82 -5.92 -13.98
CA GLY A 176 0.90 -5.71 -15.09
C GLY A 176 0.85 -6.85 -16.09
N SER A 177 0.21 -6.59 -17.24
CA SER A 177 0.08 -7.54 -18.35
C SER A 177 1.44 -8.09 -18.78
N GLY A 178 1.51 -9.39 -19.02
CA GLY A 178 2.76 -10.10 -19.31
C GLY A 178 3.55 -10.46 -18.05
N SER A 179 3.02 -10.19 -16.87
CA SER A 179 3.70 -10.26 -15.57
C SER A 179 4.81 -9.22 -15.41
N ASP A 180 4.82 -8.15 -16.24
CA ASP A 180 5.83 -7.11 -16.19
C ASP A 180 5.60 -6.16 -15.00
N GLY A 181 6.66 -5.66 -14.39
CA GLY A 181 6.59 -4.53 -13.48
C GLY A 181 6.18 -3.26 -14.22
N ARG A 182 5.19 -2.55 -13.71
CA ARG A 182 4.63 -1.33 -14.29
C ARG A 182 4.62 -0.16 -13.32
N ILE A 183 4.96 1.02 -13.83
CA ILE A 183 4.65 2.31 -13.21
C ILE A 183 3.65 3.02 -14.09
N GLN A 184 2.58 3.51 -13.47
CA GLN A 184 1.50 4.22 -14.15
C GLN A 184 1.17 5.49 -13.40
N THR A 185 0.89 6.57 -14.11
CA THR A 185 0.53 7.86 -13.52
C THR A 185 -0.90 8.24 -13.86
N PHE A 186 -1.56 8.90 -12.92
CA PHE A 186 -2.95 9.34 -13.06
C PHE A 186 -3.11 10.77 -12.60
N THR A 187 -3.99 11.51 -13.28
CA THR A 187 -4.57 12.75 -12.75
C THR A 187 -5.96 12.43 -12.19
N ILE A 188 -6.16 12.75 -10.91
CA ILE A 188 -7.43 12.57 -10.19
C ILE A 188 -7.70 13.83 -9.38
N PRO A 189 -8.70 14.65 -9.76
CA PRO A 189 -9.00 15.89 -9.03
C PRO A 189 -9.39 15.58 -7.57
N PRO A 190 -9.20 16.53 -6.64
CA PRO A 190 -9.43 16.33 -5.22
C PRO A 190 -10.84 15.86 -4.84
N ASP A 191 -11.85 16.14 -5.67
CA ASP A 191 -13.23 15.66 -5.49
C ASP A 191 -13.45 14.22 -5.97
N GLY A 192 -12.45 13.61 -6.63
CA GLY A 192 -12.49 12.25 -7.14
C GLY A 192 -13.38 12.03 -8.36
N SER A 193 -13.84 13.10 -9.02
CA SER A 193 -14.86 13.07 -10.08
C SER A 193 -14.39 12.43 -11.40
N SER A 194 -13.09 12.29 -11.61
CA SER A 194 -12.52 11.62 -12.79
C SER A 194 -11.21 10.93 -12.45
N ILE A 195 -10.85 9.90 -13.24
CA ILE A 195 -9.58 9.18 -13.16
C ILE A 195 -9.01 9.13 -14.58
N THR A 196 -7.97 9.91 -14.83
CA THR A 196 -7.33 10.02 -16.14
C THR A 196 -5.93 9.45 -16.08
N GLU A 197 -5.64 8.44 -16.88
CA GLU A 197 -4.30 7.90 -17.08
C GLU A 197 -3.47 8.93 -17.87
N VAL A 198 -2.23 9.16 -17.43
CA VAL A 198 -1.30 10.12 -18.04
C VAL A 198 -0.17 9.40 -18.75
N ALA A 199 0.54 8.52 -18.05
CA ALA A 199 1.65 7.75 -18.59
C ALA A 199 1.68 6.34 -18.01
N ASN A 200 2.29 5.39 -18.77
CA ASN A 200 2.50 4.01 -18.37
C ASN A 200 3.83 3.53 -18.92
N ALA A 201 4.69 2.97 -18.07
CA ALA A 201 5.99 2.44 -18.44
C ALA A 201 6.24 1.09 -17.76
N ALA A 202 6.86 0.16 -18.49
CA ALA A 202 7.41 -1.04 -17.90
C ALA A 202 8.74 -0.72 -17.20
N PHE A 203 9.05 -1.42 -16.12
CA PHE A 203 10.31 -1.37 -15.41
C PHE A 203 10.84 -2.78 -15.13
N ALA A 204 11.97 -2.91 -14.44
CA ALA A 204 12.60 -4.19 -14.14
C ALA A 204 12.96 -5.00 -15.41
N ASP A 205 13.42 -4.32 -16.46
CA ASP A 205 13.82 -4.92 -17.74
C ASP A 205 12.74 -5.79 -18.39
N ASN A 206 11.46 -5.41 -18.24
CA ASN A 206 10.29 -6.17 -18.68
C ASN A 206 10.16 -7.56 -18.02
N ASN A 207 10.59 -7.67 -16.79
CA ASN A 207 10.43 -8.88 -15.98
C ASN A 207 9.34 -8.70 -14.92
N SER A 208 8.85 -9.81 -14.38
CA SER A 208 7.87 -9.80 -13.27
C SER A 208 8.35 -8.91 -12.12
N SER A 209 7.48 -8.07 -11.59
CA SER A 209 7.72 -7.35 -10.34
C SER A 209 6.51 -7.50 -9.44
N THR A 210 6.67 -8.30 -8.41
CA THR A 210 5.64 -8.60 -7.43
C THR A 210 5.99 -8.00 -6.06
N TRP A 211 4.99 -7.93 -5.17
CA TRP A 211 5.13 -7.34 -3.84
C TRP A 211 5.75 -5.94 -3.87
N ASN A 212 5.24 -5.10 -4.77
CA ASN A 212 5.73 -3.74 -4.94
C ASN A 212 5.47 -2.88 -3.70
N SER A 213 6.44 -2.05 -3.37
CA SER A 213 6.32 -1.00 -2.37
C SER A 213 6.98 0.27 -2.88
N LEU A 214 6.16 1.27 -3.21
CA LEU A 214 6.56 2.55 -3.79
C LEU A 214 6.54 3.64 -2.73
N VAL A 215 7.57 4.48 -2.72
CA VAL A 215 7.63 5.70 -1.90
C VAL A 215 8.18 6.87 -2.71
N GLN A 216 7.74 8.09 -2.40
CA GLN A 216 8.30 9.32 -2.95
C GLN A 216 9.61 9.67 -2.24
N VAL A 217 10.68 9.84 -2.99
CA VAL A 217 12.01 10.24 -2.50
C VAL A 217 12.08 11.76 -2.36
N ASP A 218 11.79 12.47 -3.43
CA ASP A 218 11.77 13.91 -3.52
C ASP A 218 10.60 14.33 -4.42
N HIS A 219 10.53 15.59 -4.79
CA HIS A 219 9.44 16.20 -5.56
C HIS A 219 9.06 15.44 -6.84
N ASP A 220 10.06 14.94 -7.57
CA ASP A 220 9.88 14.20 -8.82
C ASP A 220 10.57 12.82 -8.84
N THR A 221 11.15 12.39 -7.72
CA THR A 221 11.91 11.14 -7.61
C THR A 221 11.15 10.13 -6.75
N TYR A 222 11.14 8.88 -7.20
CA TYR A 222 10.43 7.77 -6.54
C TYR A 222 11.35 6.56 -6.38
N LEU A 223 11.14 5.78 -5.34
CA LEU A 223 11.82 4.52 -5.06
C LEU A 223 10.79 3.41 -4.95
N ASN A 224 10.97 2.35 -5.75
CA ASN A 224 10.18 1.12 -5.67
C ASN A 224 11.04 -0.04 -5.20
N ALA A 225 10.54 -0.84 -4.27
CA ALA A 225 11.05 -2.16 -3.98
C ALA A 225 10.14 -3.20 -4.64
N GLY A 226 10.71 -4.17 -5.32
CA GLY A 226 9.98 -5.23 -5.99
C GLY A 226 10.75 -6.54 -5.96
N TYR A 227 10.04 -7.64 -6.26
CA TYR A 227 10.60 -8.96 -6.44
C TYR A 227 10.53 -9.31 -7.92
N SER A 228 11.67 -9.32 -8.59
CA SER A 228 11.78 -9.40 -10.04
C SER A 228 12.34 -10.74 -10.50
N TYR A 229 11.92 -11.20 -11.68
CA TYR A 229 12.46 -12.41 -12.32
C TYR A 229 13.49 -12.05 -13.39
N ASN A 230 14.68 -12.63 -13.34
CA ASN A 230 15.71 -12.42 -14.34
C ASN A 230 15.69 -13.53 -15.40
N THR A 231 15.53 -13.15 -16.65
CA THR A 231 15.58 -14.07 -17.81
C THR A 231 16.96 -14.18 -18.43
N SER A 232 17.89 -13.25 -18.10
CA SER A 232 19.25 -13.21 -18.66
C SER A 232 20.30 -13.67 -17.63
N GLY A 233 20.97 -14.77 -17.92
CA GLY A 233 22.03 -15.31 -17.06
C GLY A 233 21.59 -16.41 -16.10
N SER A 234 21.83 -16.25 -14.81
CA SER A 234 21.27 -17.16 -13.80
C SER A 234 19.79 -16.88 -13.65
N SER A 235 18.93 -17.71 -14.24
CA SER A 235 17.49 -17.57 -14.11
C SER A 235 17.06 -17.71 -12.64
N GLY A 236 16.30 -16.75 -12.14
CA GLY A 236 15.78 -16.76 -10.77
C GLY A 236 15.20 -15.42 -10.38
N TYR A 237 14.38 -15.46 -9.35
CA TYR A 237 13.80 -14.26 -8.74
C TYR A 237 14.81 -13.59 -7.79
N TYR A 238 14.73 -12.27 -7.63
CA TYR A 238 15.56 -11.49 -6.72
C TYR A 238 14.84 -10.20 -6.30
N GLY A 239 15.20 -9.68 -5.15
CA GLY A 239 14.74 -8.37 -4.70
C GLY A 239 15.50 -7.24 -5.38
N VAL A 240 14.79 -6.23 -5.88
CA VAL A 240 15.35 -5.06 -6.54
C VAL A 240 14.75 -3.77 -5.97
N LEU A 241 15.61 -2.79 -5.73
CA LEU A 241 15.25 -1.39 -5.56
C LEU A 241 15.47 -0.68 -6.90
N GLU A 242 14.49 0.10 -7.33
CA GLU A 242 14.58 0.89 -8.56
C GLU A 242 14.07 2.31 -8.32
N THR A 243 14.79 3.28 -8.87
CA THR A 243 14.41 4.70 -8.79
C THR A 243 13.90 5.21 -10.12
N PHE A 244 12.92 6.13 -10.04
CA PHE A 244 12.29 6.75 -11.20
C PHE A 244 12.25 8.26 -11.02
N THR A 245 12.39 9.00 -12.13
CA THR A 245 12.03 10.41 -12.21
C THR A 245 10.70 10.53 -12.94
N ILE A 246 9.75 11.21 -12.31
CA ILE A 246 8.39 11.45 -12.79
C ILE A 246 8.04 12.90 -12.45
N PRO A 247 7.90 13.81 -13.45
CA PRO A 247 7.54 15.20 -13.19
C PRO A 247 6.17 15.29 -12.52
N THR A 248 5.89 16.41 -11.87
CA THR A 248 4.64 16.62 -11.10
C THR A 248 3.36 16.45 -11.89
N ASP A 249 3.39 16.69 -13.21
CA ASP A 249 2.25 16.45 -14.10
C ASP A 249 2.08 14.98 -14.50
N GLY A 250 3.01 14.09 -14.06
CA GLY A 250 2.98 12.67 -14.38
C GLY A 250 3.27 12.30 -15.84
N SER A 251 3.67 13.27 -16.68
CA SER A 251 3.70 13.14 -18.15
C SER A 251 4.73 12.13 -18.67
N THR A 252 5.81 11.91 -17.93
CA THR A 252 6.88 11.00 -18.31
C THR A 252 7.36 10.18 -17.13
N ILE A 253 7.80 8.95 -17.40
CA ILE A 253 8.37 8.03 -16.41
C ILE A 253 9.76 7.61 -16.91
N THR A 254 10.80 7.93 -16.17
CA THR A 254 12.18 7.61 -16.53
C THR A 254 12.83 6.79 -15.42
N SER A 255 13.28 5.57 -15.73
CA SER A 255 14.11 4.78 -14.80
C SER A 255 15.49 5.43 -14.68
N VAL A 256 16.00 5.53 -13.45
CA VAL A 256 17.27 6.24 -13.13
C VAL A 256 18.34 5.28 -12.70
N ALA A 257 18.09 4.49 -11.65
CA ALA A 257 19.04 3.53 -11.10
C ALA A 257 18.32 2.31 -10.54
N ASN A 258 19.03 1.20 -10.46
CA ASN A 258 18.57 0.01 -9.77
C ASN A 258 19.66 -0.59 -8.88
N LEU A 259 19.24 -1.30 -7.82
CA LEU A 259 20.12 -2.05 -6.93
C LEU A 259 19.46 -3.37 -6.57
N LYS A 260 20.11 -4.48 -6.95
CA LYS A 260 19.74 -5.80 -6.48
C LYS A 260 20.12 -5.94 -4.99
N TYR A 261 19.14 -6.18 -4.11
CA TYR A 261 19.41 -6.28 -2.68
C TYR A 261 19.41 -7.71 -2.14
N THR A 262 18.84 -8.69 -2.88
CA THR A 262 18.91 -10.10 -2.54
C THR A 262 19.52 -10.92 -3.67
N ASP A 263 20.03 -12.10 -3.34
CA ASP A 263 20.38 -13.13 -4.31
C ASP A 263 19.14 -13.92 -4.76
N ALA A 264 19.31 -14.92 -5.61
CA ALA A 264 18.22 -15.65 -6.25
C ALA A 264 17.17 -16.20 -5.28
N ASN A 265 15.89 -16.05 -5.66
CA ASN A 265 14.68 -16.59 -5.03
C ASN A 265 14.24 -15.96 -3.70
N TRP A 266 14.68 -14.74 -3.37
CA TRP A 266 14.31 -14.04 -2.14
C TRP A 266 14.00 -12.56 -2.40
N GLY A 267 13.22 -11.92 -1.54
CA GLY A 267 12.84 -10.51 -1.63
C GLY A 267 11.32 -10.28 -1.77
N GLU A 268 10.53 -11.10 -1.09
CA GLU A 268 9.06 -11.05 -1.17
C GLU A 268 8.45 -10.19 -0.05
N HIS A 269 7.17 -9.82 -0.23
CA HIS A 269 6.40 -9.04 0.76
C HIS A 269 7.07 -7.73 1.18
N ASN A 270 7.58 -7.01 0.22
CA ASN A 270 8.31 -5.76 0.43
C ASN A 270 7.47 -4.67 1.10
N LYS A 271 8.09 -3.96 2.05
CA LYS A 271 7.53 -2.75 2.63
C LYS A 271 8.62 -1.72 2.83
N LEU A 272 8.57 -0.64 2.05
CA LEU A 272 9.42 0.53 2.18
C LEU A 272 8.81 1.54 3.15
N LEU A 273 9.65 2.12 3.99
CA LEU A 273 9.33 3.26 4.83
C LEU A 273 10.41 4.34 4.69
N LYS A 274 10.00 5.55 4.33
CA LYS A 274 10.87 6.73 4.35
C LYS A 274 11.03 7.21 5.78
N LEU A 275 12.27 7.28 6.27
CA LEU A 275 12.59 7.76 7.62
C LEU A 275 12.82 9.27 7.66
N ASN A 276 13.55 9.78 6.66
CA ASN A 276 13.86 11.20 6.51
C ASN A 276 14.11 11.52 5.02
N ALA A 277 14.76 12.64 4.72
CA ALA A 277 14.94 13.12 3.35
C ALA A 277 15.60 12.09 2.41
N ASN A 278 16.55 11.30 2.91
CA ASN A 278 17.35 10.38 2.09
C ASN A 278 17.54 8.97 2.68
N GLU A 279 16.90 8.65 3.80
CA GLU A 279 17.02 7.35 4.46
C GLU A 279 15.72 6.57 4.43
N TYR A 280 15.83 5.27 4.10
CA TYR A 280 14.72 4.36 3.89
C TYR A 280 14.97 3.04 4.60
N ILE A 281 13.94 2.46 5.19
CA ILE A 281 13.94 1.08 5.68
C ILE A 281 13.12 0.23 4.71
N LEU A 282 13.67 -0.92 4.37
CA LEU A 282 13.02 -2.00 3.64
C LEU A 282 12.86 -3.20 4.57
N ALA A 283 11.63 -3.61 4.80
CA ALA A 283 11.29 -4.90 5.41
C ALA A 283 10.86 -5.87 4.33
N TYR A 284 11.33 -7.12 4.37
CA TYR A 284 10.96 -8.13 3.38
C TYR A 284 11.14 -9.55 3.92
N ARG A 285 10.53 -10.52 3.23
CA ARG A 285 10.79 -11.94 3.45
C ARG A 285 11.98 -12.37 2.61
N GLY A 286 13.03 -12.80 3.25
CA GLY A 286 14.28 -13.22 2.63
C GLY A 286 14.53 -14.72 2.70
N LYS A 287 15.81 -15.09 2.73
CA LYS A 287 16.29 -16.46 2.73
C LYS A 287 15.68 -17.27 3.89
N ASP A 288 15.36 -18.53 3.60
CA ASP A 288 14.77 -19.49 4.55
C ASP A 288 13.43 -19.04 5.15
N TYR A 289 12.73 -18.08 4.47
CA TYR A 289 11.48 -17.45 4.89
C TYR A 289 11.62 -16.53 6.10
N ASP A 290 12.84 -16.12 6.44
CA ASP A 290 13.12 -15.22 7.55
C ASP A 290 12.79 -13.77 7.19
N GLY A 291 12.47 -12.98 8.22
CA GLY A 291 12.22 -11.54 8.07
C GLY A 291 13.52 -10.75 8.07
N TYR A 292 13.72 -9.94 7.06
CA TYR A 292 14.88 -9.04 6.94
C TYR A 292 14.46 -7.58 7.08
N LEU A 293 15.34 -6.80 7.69
CA LEU A 293 15.24 -5.36 7.76
C LEU A 293 16.54 -4.75 7.27
N GLU A 294 16.46 -3.88 6.28
CA GLU A 294 17.60 -3.23 5.67
C GLU A 294 17.42 -1.72 5.61
N MET A 295 18.51 -0.98 5.74
CA MET A 295 18.52 0.47 5.65
C MET A 295 19.30 0.92 4.42
N TYR A 296 18.72 1.86 3.69
CA TYR A 296 19.28 2.44 2.47
C TYR A 296 19.32 3.95 2.53
N THR A 297 20.27 4.53 1.82
CA THR A 297 20.23 5.95 1.42
C THR A 297 20.03 6.04 -0.06
N VAL A 298 19.20 7.01 -0.49
CA VAL A 298 18.94 7.34 -1.89
C VAL A 298 19.21 8.82 -2.08
N SER A 299 19.99 9.18 -3.12
CA SER A 299 20.20 10.58 -3.48
C SER A 299 18.89 11.22 -3.97
N SER A 300 18.74 12.54 -3.83
CA SER A 300 17.52 13.25 -4.22
C SER A 300 17.18 13.09 -5.70
N ASP A 301 18.19 12.97 -6.57
CA ASP A 301 18.05 12.72 -8.01
C ASP A 301 17.81 11.24 -8.35
N GLY A 302 17.78 10.35 -7.36
CA GLY A 302 17.62 8.91 -7.53
C GLY A 302 18.84 8.18 -8.12
N ALA A 303 19.91 8.88 -8.46
CA ALA A 303 21.05 8.29 -9.20
C ALA A 303 21.88 7.31 -8.36
N THR A 304 21.80 7.39 -7.04
CA THR A 304 22.61 6.55 -6.14
C THR A 304 21.74 5.91 -5.07
N ILE A 305 21.77 4.57 -5.00
CA ILE A 305 21.17 3.76 -3.95
C ILE A 305 22.30 3.07 -3.18
N THR A 306 22.39 3.27 -1.87
CA THR A 306 23.48 2.69 -1.05
C THR A 306 22.89 1.97 0.16
N LYS A 307 23.22 0.68 0.31
CA LYS A 307 22.89 -0.11 1.50
C LYS A 307 23.78 0.35 2.68
N LYS A 308 23.15 0.65 3.81
CA LYS A 308 23.80 1.11 5.03
C LYS A 308 23.91 0.01 6.08
N TRP A 309 22.87 -0.77 6.22
CA TRP A 309 22.74 -1.71 7.33
C TRP A 309 21.74 -2.81 6.97
N GLN A 310 21.93 -4.00 7.57
CA GLN A 310 21.05 -5.16 7.46
C GLN A 310 20.94 -5.87 8.80
N ASN A 311 19.74 -6.37 9.13
CA ASN A 311 19.45 -7.30 10.23
C ASN A 311 18.46 -8.36 9.76
N GLU A 312 18.63 -9.55 10.30
CA GLU A 312 17.79 -10.73 10.12
C GLU A 312 16.97 -10.99 11.39
#